data_10f6bfa2553511290f31cc51a16002a5
#
_entry.id   10f6bfa2553511290f31cc51a16002a5
#
_cell.length_a   1.000
_cell.length_b   1.000
_cell.length_c   1.000
_cell.angle_alpha   90.00
_cell.angle_beta   90.00
_cell.angle_gamma   90.00
#
_symmetry.space_group_name_H-M   'P 1'
#
loop_
_entity.id
_entity.type
_entity.pdbx_description
1 polymer ?
#
loop_
_entity_poly.entity_id
_entity_poly.type
_entity_poly.pdbx_seq_one_letter_code
_entity_poly.pdbx_strand_id
1 'polypeptide(L)'
;CIFHTLAVVNAAPPTLLLRWAALLHDVGKGMPGVRRIKDGKYTDYGHDLKGAEMAAEIFRRWRFPAAFAKRVVWLVENHMRYHYFANVPEANVEKWLRQLARGKQFSSSADMKEGIGELTALCNADIIGCGKDENATEGHSSFGKYMEELCQMMPVSTKDLRYDRRVIDALRPAVADGMANLLFRVQNGTLKNEEEALLDAAVR
;
A
#
# COMPACT_ATOMS: atom_id res chain seq x y z
N CYS A 1 22.52 -6.71 3.29
CA CYS A 1 23.72 -7.22 2.61
C CYS A 1 23.58 -6.98 1.12
N ILE A 2 24.65 -6.48 0.46
CA ILE A 2 24.62 -6.10 -0.97
C ILE A 2 24.17 -7.27 -1.87
N PHE A 3 24.61 -8.49 -1.58
CA PHE A 3 24.20 -9.66 -2.37
C PHE A 3 22.71 -9.94 -2.31
N HIS A 4 22.08 -9.78 -1.14
CA HIS A 4 20.63 -9.86 -1.01
C HIS A 4 19.96 -8.78 -1.84
N THR A 5 20.35 -7.51 -1.71
CA THR A 5 19.77 -6.40 -2.48
C THR A 5 19.86 -6.65 -3.99
N LEU A 6 21.01 -7.13 -4.49
CA LEU A 6 21.18 -7.46 -5.91
C LEU A 6 20.29 -8.64 -6.34
N ALA A 7 20.14 -9.65 -5.49
CA ALA A 7 19.23 -10.76 -5.74
C ALA A 7 17.77 -10.30 -5.81
N VAL A 8 17.33 -9.43 -4.89
CA VAL A 8 15.98 -8.84 -4.91
C VAL A 8 15.75 -7.99 -6.15
N VAL A 9 16.72 -7.14 -6.52
CA VAL A 9 16.66 -6.36 -7.78
C VAL A 9 16.54 -7.28 -8.99
N ASN A 10 17.26 -8.38 -9.03
CA ASN A 10 17.18 -9.34 -10.13
C ASN A 10 15.85 -10.08 -10.19
N ALA A 11 15.29 -10.45 -9.04
CA ALA A 11 14.01 -11.14 -8.93
C ALA A 11 12.79 -10.20 -9.17
N ALA A 12 12.94 -8.90 -8.94
CA ALA A 12 11.87 -7.93 -9.14
C ALA A 12 11.46 -7.84 -10.63
N PRO A 13 10.15 -7.65 -10.94
CA PRO A 13 9.70 -7.39 -12.30
C PRO A 13 10.51 -6.27 -12.98
N PRO A 14 10.74 -6.35 -14.32
CA PRO A 14 11.65 -5.45 -15.03
C PRO A 14 11.04 -4.07 -15.31
N THR A 15 10.41 -3.47 -14.33
CA THR A 15 9.94 -2.08 -14.36
C THR A 15 10.90 -1.19 -13.59
N LEU A 16 11.09 0.05 -14.06
CA LEU A 16 11.97 1.01 -13.40
C LEU A 16 11.55 1.23 -11.93
N LEU A 17 10.25 1.31 -11.69
CA LEU A 17 9.68 1.53 -10.37
C LEU A 17 10.04 0.41 -9.39
N LEU A 18 9.77 -0.86 -9.77
CA LEU A 18 10.04 -2.00 -8.90
C LEU A 18 11.53 -2.27 -8.72
N ARG A 19 12.37 -2.01 -9.74
CA ARG A 19 13.84 -2.10 -9.63
C ARG A 19 14.40 -1.08 -8.64
N TRP A 20 13.88 0.15 -8.63
CA TRP A 20 14.26 1.16 -7.64
C TRP A 20 13.74 0.81 -6.25
N ALA A 21 12.52 0.32 -6.13
CA ALA A 21 11.98 -0.13 -4.84
C ALA A 21 12.82 -1.29 -4.28
N ALA A 22 13.14 -2.29 -5.09
CA ALA A 22 14.00 -3.41 -4.72
C ALA A 22 15.42 -2.97 -4.33
N LEU A 23 16.01 -2.00 -5.03
CA LEU A 23 17.33 -1.45 -4.70
C LEU A 23 17.34 -0.76 -3.32
N LEU A 24 16.25 -0.08 -2.97
CA LEU A 24 16.18 0.78 -1.79
C LEU A 24 15.41 0.17 -0.61
N HIS A 25 14.72 -1.00 -0.76
CA HIS A 25 13.85 -1.54 0.29
C HIS A 25 14.55 -1.69 1.64
N ASP A 26 15.80 -2.09 1.62
CA ASP A 26 16.63 -2.37 2.79
C ASP A 26 17.69 -1.29 3.10
N VAL A 27 17.67 -0.14 2.42
CA VAL A 27 18.69 0.90 2.55
C VAL A 27 18.83 1.46 3.96
N GLY A 28 17.77 1.35 4.78
CA GLY A 28 17.76 1.75 6.19
C GLY A 28 18.44 0.77 7.14
N LYS A 29 18.76 -0.46 6.71
CA LYS A 29 19.44 -1.45 7.57
C LYS A 29 20.86 -0.98 7.95
N GLY A 30 21.22 -1.22 9.19
CA GLY A 30 22.55 -0.85 9.71
C GLY A 30 22.68 0.61 10.12
N MET A 31 21.67 1.45 9.90
CA MET A 31 21.75 2.87 10.23
C MET A 31 21.74 3.12 11.75
N PRO A 32 22.38 4.20 12.22
CA PRO A 32 22.31 4.62 13.62
C PRO A 32 20.85 4.78 14.07
N GLY A 33 20.52 4.23 15.25
CA GLY A 33 19.16 4.26 15.80
C GLY A 33 18.23 3.16 15.27
N VAL A 34 18.56 2.51 14.14
CA VAL A 34 17.85 1.36 13.57
C VAL A 34 18.48 0.05 14.05
N ARG A 35 19.80 -0.12 13.80
CA ARG A 35 20.50 -1.34 14.20
C ARG A 35 20.67 -1.43 15.70
N ARG A 36 20.27 -2.57 16.26
CA ARG A 36 20.42 -2.92 17.67
C ARG A 36 20.90 -4.35 17.81
N ILE A 37 21.44 -4.70 18.97
CA ILE A 37 21.73 -6.08 19.35
C ILE A 37 20.63 -6.52 20.31
N LYS A 38 19.95 -7.61 19.98
CA LYS A 38 18.97 -8.28 20.82
C LYS A 38 19.33 -9.76 20.88
N ASP A 39 19.51 -10.31 22.08
CA ASP A 39 19.87 -11.71 22.30
C ASP A 39 21.09 -12.15 21.47
N GLY A 40 22.13 -11.29 21.42
CA GLY A 40 23.37 -11.53 20.68
C GLY A 40 23.24 -11.46 19.15
N LYS A 41 22.09 -11.08 18.61
CA LYS A 41 21.82 -10.95 17.17
C LYS A 41 21.52 -9.51 16.77
N TYR A 42 21.96 -9.14 15.57
CA TYR A 42 21.59 -7.84 15.00
C TYR A 42 20.12 -7.84 14.61
N THR A 43 19.43 -6.76 14.96
CA THR A 43 18.05 -6.47 14.53
C THR A 43 18.00 -5.07 13.94
N ASP A 44 17.22 -4.86 12.92
CA ASP A 44 17.10 -3.58 12.20
C ASP A 44 15.60 -3.14 12.17
N TYR A 45 14.94 -3.15 13.34
CA TYR A 45 13.53 -2.70 13.43
C TYR A 45 13.39 -1.23 13.02
N GLY A 46 12.43 -0.94 12.13
CA GLY A 46 12.18 0.40 11.59
C GLY A 46 13.10 0.79 10.42
N HIS A 47 13.82 -0.20 9.84
CA HIS A 47 14.63 0.06 8.63
C HIS A 47 13.79 0.46 7.43
N ASP A 48 12.55 0.03 7.35
CA ASP A 48 11.55 0.40 6.37
C ASP A 48 11.24 1.91 6.43
N LEU A 49 10.92 2.43 7.61
CA LEU A 49 10.69 3.86 7.83
C LEU A 49 11.95 4.69 7.55
N LYS A 50 13.09 4.26 8.09
CA LYS A 50 14.37 4.94 7.84
C LYS A 50 14.78 4.87 6.38
N GLY A 51 14.55 3.74 5.74
CA GLY A 51 14.78 3.54 4.31
C GLY A 51 13.94 4.46 3.45
N ALA A 52 12.67 4.66 3.81
CA ALA A 52 11.77 5.59 3.13
C ALA A 52 12.26 7.04 3.19
N GLU A 53 12.73 7.51 4.38
CA GLU A 53 13.36 8.83 4.52
C GLU A 53 14.58 8.98 3.60
N MET A 54 15.46 7.96 3.60
CA MET A 54 16.67 7.97 2.78
C MET A 54 16.35 7.93 1.29
N ALA A 55 15.38 7.12 0.86
CA ALA A 55 14.90 7.05 -0.52
C ALA A 55 14.34 8.41 -0.98
N ALA A 56 13.52 9.06 -0.16
CA ALA A 56 12.98 10.38 -0.46
C ALA A 56 14.10 11.42 -0.69
N GLU A 57 15.14 11.41 0.15
CA GLU A 57 16.28 12.31 0.00
C GLU A 57 17.10 12.01 -1.27
N ILE A 58 17.32 10.73 -1.61
CA ILE A 58 17.99 10.32 -2.84
C ILE A 58 17.24 10.86 -4.06
N PHE A 59 15.92 10.64 -4.13
CA PHE A 59 15.11 11.09 -5.27
C PHE A 59 15.02 12.62 -5.36
N ARG A 60 14.97 13.30 -4.22
CA ARG A 60 15.01 14.78 -4.19
C ARG A 60 16.33 15.31 -4.76
N ARG A 61 17.46 14.75 -4.35
CA ARG A 61 18.80 15.16 -4.83
C ARG A 61 18.98 14.89 -6.32
N TRP A 62 18.46 13.79 -6.81
CA TRP A 62 18.57 13.40 -8.21
C TRP A 62 17.44 13.96 -9.08
N ARG A 63 16.52 14.74 -8.50
CA ARG A 63 15.42 15.41 -9.18
C ARG A 63 14.52 14.45 -9.97
N PHE A 64 14.21 13.30 -9.38
CA PHE A 64 13.24 12.37 -9.97
C PHE A 64 11.83 12.98 -9.97
N PRO A 65 10.95 12.56 -10.91
CA PRO A 65 9.56 12.99 -10.92
C PRO A 65 8.87 12.69 -9.59
N ALA A 66 8.15 13.67 -9.03
CA ALA A 66 7.58 13.57 -7.69
C ALA A 66 6.63 12.37 -7.52
N ALA A 67 5.80 12.06 -8.54
CA ALA A 67 4.88 10.92 -8.50
C ALA A 67 5.64 9.58 -8.43
N PHE A 68 6.71 9.43 -9.21
CA PHE A 68 7.58 8.26 -9.19
C PHE A 68 8.25 8.10 -7.81
N ALA A 69 8.89 9.16 -7.33
CA ALA A 69 9.55 9.17 -6.02
C ALA A 69 8.58 8.80 -4.89
N LYS A 70 7.38 9.40 -4.88
CA LYS A 70 6.33 9.12 -3.90
C LYS A 70 5.93 7.64 -3.90
N ARG A 71 5.77 7.03 -5.06
CA ARG A 71 5.40 5.61 -5.17
C ARG A 71 6.51 4.69 -4.68
N VAL A 72 7.76 4.91 -5.07
CA VAL A 72 8.88 4.09 -4.60
C VAL A 72 9.08 4.23 -3.09
N VAL A 73 9.04 5.44 -2.56
CA VAL A 73 9.14 5.72 -1.10
C VAL A 73 8.06 4.97 -0.35
N TRP A 74 6.81 4.99 -0.84
CA TRP A 74 5.70 4.27 -0.24
C TRP A 74 5.92 2.75 -0.24
N LEU A 75 6.46 2.17 -1.32
CA LEU A 75 6.79 0.75 -1.40
C LEU A 75 7.87 0.37 -0.36
N VAL A 76 8.92 1.17 -0.25
CA VAL A 76 9.99 0.98 0.75
C VAL A 76 9.43 1.05 2.17
N GLU A 77 8.59 2.04 2.46
CA GLU A 77 7.98 2.24 3.79
C GLU A 77 7.09 1.07 4.22
N ASN A 78 6.41 0.43 3.27
CA ASN A 78 5.35 -0.52 3.60
C ASN A 78 5.72 -1.99 3.37
N HIS A 79 6.93 -2.32 2.86
CA HIS A 79 7.30 -3.71 2.57
C HIS A 79 7.28 -4.59 3.83
N MET A 80 7.78 -4.09 4.97
CA MET A 80 7.74 -4.84 6.24
C MET A 80 6.32 -4.98 6.79
N ARG A 81 5.48 -3.97 6.59
CA ARG A 81 4.06 -4.04 6.98
C ARG A 81 3.31 -5.08 6.16
N TYR A 82 3.60 -5.19 4.87
CA TYR A 82 3.05 -6.25 4.02
C TYR A 82 3.43 -7.63 4.54
N HIS A 83 4.72 -7.87 4.79
CA HIS A 83 5.19 -9.14 5.37
C HIS A 83 4.50 -9.47 6.69
N TYR A 84 4.30 -8.47 7.55
CA TYR A 84 3.57 -8.65 8.80
C TYR A 84 2.15 -9.15 8.55
N PHE A 85 1.36 -8.47 7.72
CA PHE A 85 -0.02 -8.87 7.42
C PHE A 85 -0.11 -10.23 6.72
N ALA A 86 0.80 -10.53 5.81
CA ALA A 86 0.83 -11.82 5.12
C ALA A 86 1.14 -13.02 6.04
N ASN A 87 1.81 -12.77 7.17
CA ASN A 87 2.21 -13.84 8.11
C ASN A 87 1.38 -13.85 9.41
N VAL A 88 0.48 -12.88 9.63
CA VAL A 88 -0.36 -12.76 10.83
C VAL A 88 -1.82 -12.69 10.41
N PRO A 89 -2.52 -13.84 10.26
CA PRO A 89 -3.89 -13.89 9.73
C PRO A 89 -4.90 -13.07 10.55
N GLU A 90 -4.68 -12.91 11.85
CA GLU A 90 -5.55 -12.14 12.77
C GLU A 90 -5.37 -10.63 12.64
N ALA A 91 -4.33 -10.18 11.93
CA ALA A 91 -4.07 -8.77 11.75
C ALA A 91 -5.14 -8.11 10.87
N ASN A 92 -5.67 -6.97 11.33
CA ASN A 92 -6.77 -6.29 10.66
C ASN A 92 -6.28 -5.49 9.45
N VAL A 93 -6.09 -6.18 8.32
CA VAL A 93 -5.64 -5.58 7.05
C VAL A 93 -6.66 -4.58 6.49
N GLU A 94 -7.96 -4.80 6.68
CA GLU A 94 -8.99 -3.86 6.21
C GLU A 94 -8.85 -2.50 6.87
N LYS A 95 -8.53 -2.45 8.18
CA LYS A 95 -8.27 -1.19 8.88
C LYS A 95 -7.12 -0.43 8.23
N TRP A 96 -6.07 -1.12 7.83
CA TRP A 96 -4.95 -0.50 7.13
C TRP A 96 -5.36 0.01 5.74
N LEU A 97 -6.08 -0.77 4.95
CA LEU A 97 -6.58 -0.35 3.64
C LEU A 97 -7.51 0.87 3.75
N ARG A 98 -8.38 0.93 4.77
CA ARG A 98 -9.19 2.13 5.06
C ARG A 98 -8.34 3.36 5.38
N GLN A 99 -7.22 3.19 6.08
CA GLN A 99 -6.28 4.29 6.34
C GLN A 99 -5.61 4.75 5.05
N LEU A 100 -5.22 3.83 4.15
CA LEU A 100 -4.67 4.15 2.84
C LEU A 100 -5.70 4.90 1.97
N ALA A 101 -6.95 4.45 1.93
CA ALA A 101 -8.02 5.09 1.17
C ALA A 101 -8.30 6.53 1.62
N ARG A 102 -8.20 6.81 2.92
CA ARG A 102 -8.35 8.16 3.49
C ARG A 102 -7.10 9.03 3.34
N GLY A 103 -5.96 8.41 3.10
CA GLY A 103 -4.70 9.10 2.90
C GLY A 103 -4.63 9.80 1.53
N LYS A 104 -3.60 10.63 1.37
CA LYS A 104 -3.32 11.31 0.09
C LYS A 104 -2.32 10.52 -0.77
N GLN A 105 -2.17 9.21 -0.50
CA GLN A 105 -1.20 8.37 -1.18
C GLN A 105 -1.71 7.96 -2.56
N PHE A 106 -3.00 7.64 -2.65
CA PHE A 106 -3.65 7.16 -3.86
C PHE A 106 -4.72 8.13 -4.33
N SER A 107 -4.97 8.16 -5.63
CA SER A 107 -5.95 9.03 -6.30
C SER A 107 -7.31 8.35 -6.53
N SER A 108 -7.33 7.01 -6.53
CA SER A 108 -8.52 6.19 -6.77
C SER A 108 -8.34 4.79 -6.19
N SER A 109 -9.44 4.03 -6.10
CA SER A 109 -9.41 2.60 -5.75
C SER A 109 -8.55 1.78 -6.72
N ALA A 110 -8.57 2.12 -8.00
CA ALA A 110 -7.75 1.46 -9.02
C ALA A 110 -6.24 1.73 -8.80
N ASP A 111 -5.86 2.98 -8.51
CA ASP A 111 -4.49 3.38 -8.17
C ASP A 111 -4.02 2.69 -6.87
N MET A 112 -4.90 2.55 -5.88
CA MET A 112 -4.60 1.83 -4.64
C MET A 112 -4.38 0.34 -4.91
N LYS A 113 -5.24 -0.29 -5.73
CA LYS A 113 -5.09 -1.68 -6.16
C LYS A 113 -3.76 -1.91 -6.88
N GLU A 114 -3.39 -1.04 -7.82
CA GLU A 114 -2.11 -1.09 -8.53
C GLU A 114 -0.93 -1.02 -7.54
N GLY A 115 -0.96 -0.08 -6.58
CA GLY A 115 0.07 0.05 -5.55
C GLY A 115 0.20 -1.20 -4.67
N ILE A 116 -0.89 -1.85 -4.31
CA ILE A 116 -0.87 -3.12 -3.57
C ILE A 116 -0.25 -4.24 -4.42
N GLY A 117 -0.57 -4.33 -5.71
CA GLY A 117 0.06 -5.29 -6.63
C GLY A 117 1.57 -5.08 -6.75
N GLU A 118 2.01 -3.82 -6.85
CA GLU A 118 3.44 -3.46 -6.86
C GLU A 118 4.13 -3.84 -5.54
N LEU A 119 3.47 -3.61 -4.40
CA LEU A 119 4.00 -3.98 -3.08
C LEU A 119 4.11 -5.51 -2.94
N THR A 120 3.11 -6.26 -3.42
CA THR A 120 3.14 -7.72 -3.48
C THR A 120 4.33 -8.21 -4.30
N ALA A 121 4.55 -7.61 -5.48
CA ALA A 121 5.66 -7.97 -6.36
C ALA A 121 7.03 -7.68 -5.73
N LEU A 122 7.18 -6.57 -5.02
CA LEU A 122 8.39 -6.24 -4.27
C LEU A 122 8.65 -7.26 -3.16
N CYS A 123 7.64 -7.61 -2.36
CA CYS A 123 7.78 -8.55 -1.24
C CYS A 123 8.04 -9.98 -1.72
N ASN A 124 7.47 -10.39 -2.85
CA ASN A 124 7.81 -11.67 -3.48
C ASN A 124 9.27 -11.70 -3.95
N ALA A 125 9.74 -10.61 -4.55
CA ALA A 125 11.15 -10.48 -4.95
C ALA A 125 12.09 -10.53 -3.73
N ASP A 126 11.70 -9.94 -2.60
CA ASP A 126 12.46 -10.00 -1.34
C ASP A 126 12.58 -11.44 -0.82
N ILE A 127 11.48 -12.22 -0.86
CA ILE A 127 11.49 -13.64 -0.47
C ILE A 127 12.44 -14.44 -1.36
N ILE A 128 12.38 -14.25 -2.69
CA ILE A 128 13.28 -14.91 -3.64
C ILE A 128 14.74 -14.48 -3.40
N GLY A 129 14.95 -13.20 -3.14
CA GLY A 129 16.27 -12.63 -2.82
C GLY A 129 16.89 -13.16 -1.53
N CYS A 130 16.09 -13.76 -0.64
CA CYS A 130 16.55 -14.53 0.51
C CYS A 130 17.01 -15.96 0.16
N GLY A 131 17.05 -16.34 -1.13
CA GLY A 131 17.45 -17.66 -1.60
C GLY A 131 16.34 -18.71 -1.50
N LYS A 132 15.08 -18.28 -1.37
CA LYS A 132 13.92 -19.15 -1.42
C LYS A 132 13.46 -19.34 -2.87
N ASP A 133 12.81 -20.47 -3.16
CA ASP A 133 12.23 -20.72 -4.46
C ASP A 133 10.91 -19.95 -4.67
N GLU A 134 10.41 -19.96 -5.89
CA GLU A 134 9.16 -19.26 -6.25
C GLU A 134 7.94 -19.79 -5.49
N ASN A 135 7.93 -21.07 -5.09
CA ASN A 135 6.81 -21.65 -4.33
C ASN A 135 6.67 -20.98 -2.95
N ALA A 136 7.79 -20.48 -2.38
CA ALA A 136 7.75 -19.77 -1.11
C ALA A 136 6.99 -18.43 -1.19
N THR A 137 6.69 -17.93 -2.39
CA THR A 137 5.90 -16.69 -2.58
C THR A 137 4.39 -16.94 -2.68
N GLU A 138 3.93 -18.18 -2.77
CA GLU A 138 2.52 -18.53 -3.02
C GLU A 138 1.57 -17.90 -1.98
N GLY A 139 1.89 -18.02 -0.70
CA GLY A 139 1.11 -17.43 0.38
C GLY A 139 1.04 -15.90 0.29
N HIS A 140 2.16 -15.24 -0.03
CA HIS A 140 2.21 -13.79 -0.21
C HIS A 140 1.44 -13.34 -1.46
N SER A 141 1.53 -14.10 -2.54
CA SER A 141 0.79 -13.81 -3.78
C SER A 141 -0.72 -13.98 -3.59
N SER A 142 -1.16 -15.00 -2.86
CA SER A 142 -2.57 -15.21 -2.50
C SER A 142 -3.09 -14.11 -1.61
N PHE A 143 -2.30 -13.68 -0.62
CA PHE A 143 -2.63 -12.54 0.23
C PHE A 143 -2.71 -11.23 -0.57
N GLY A 144 -1.80 -11.01 -1.52
CA GLY A 144 -1.83 -9.86 -2.41
C GLY A 144 -3.11 -9.78 -3.24
N LYS A 145 -3.54 -10.89 -3.83
CA LYS A 145 -4.82 -10.98 -4.55
C LYS A 145 -6.01 -10.65 -3.66
N TYR A 146 -6.05 -11.19 -2.45
CA TYR A 146 -7.08 -10.86 -1.46
C TYR A 146 -7.11 -9.36 -1.15
N MET A 147 -5.96 -8.72 -0.93
CA MET A 147 -5.92 -7.27 -0.71
C MET A 147 -6.36 -6.47 -1.93
N GLU A 148 -6.01 -6.90 -3.15
CA GLU A 148 -6.46 -6.26 -4.37
C GLU A 148 -7.98 -6.32 -4.55
N GLU A 149 -8.61 -7.42 -4.17
CA GLU A 149 -10.08 -7.56 -4.14
C GLU A 149 -10.71 -6.59 -3.13
N LEU A 150 -10.14 -6.50 -1.93
CA LEU A 150 -10.59 -5.53 -0.92
C LEU A 150 -10.46 -4.08 -1.42
N CYS A 151 -9.40 -3.74 -2.15
CA CYS A 151 -9.22 -2.40 -2.72
C CYS A 151 -10.34 -2.02 -3.67
N GLN A 152 -10.92 -2.96 -4.42
CA GLN A 152 -12.06 -2.68 -5.31
C GLN A 152 -13.33 -2.26 -4.56
N MET A 153 -13.46 -2.69 -3.29
CA MET A 153 -14.57 -2.35 -2.40
C MET A 153 -14.31 -1.07 -1.59
N MET A 154 -13.09 -0.55 -1.64
CA MET A 154 -12.61 0.54 -0.79
C MET A 154 -12.49 1.83 -1.59
N PRO A 155 -13.47 2.75 -1.55
CA PRO A 155 -13.41 3.99 -2.31
C PRO A 155 -12.35 4.94 -1.71
N VAL A 156 -11.53 5.51 -2.58
CA VAL A 156 -10.53 6.53 -2.25
C VAL A 156 -11.10 7.93 -2.49
N SER A 157 -11.93 8.05 -3.52
CA SER A 157 -12.60 9.30 -3.92
C SER A 157 -14.10 9.11 -4.10
N THR A 158 -14.85 10.20 -4.19
CA THR A 158 -16.30 10.13 -4.49
C THR A 158 -16.61 9.48 -5.83
N LYS A 159 -15.65 9.48 -6.77
CA LYS A 159 -15.78 8.80 -8.06
C LYS A 159 -15.75 7.28 -7.97
N ASP A 160 -15.22 6.74 -6.87
CA ASP A 160 -15.15 5.30 -6.61
C ASP A 160 -16.40 4.77 -5.88
N LEU A 161 -17.34 5.66 -5.49
CA LEU A 161 -18.61 5.25 -4.91
C LEU A 161 -19.51 4.63 -5.99
N ARG A 162 -20.22 3.55 -5.61
CA ARG A 162 -21.14 2.83 -6.48
C ARG A 162 -22.55 3.40 -6.36
N TYR A 163 -22.83 4.49 -7.08
CA TYR A 163 -24.12 5.18 -7.04
C TYR A 163 -24.70 5.42 -8.42
N ASP A 164 -26.00 5.63 -8.46
CA ASP A 164 -26.73 6.09 -9.64
C ASP A 164 -27.26 7.53 -9.47
N ARG A 165 -28.05 7.97 -10.46
CA ARG A 165 -28.62 9.32 -10.45
C ARG A 165 -29.55 9.60 -9.26
N ARG A 166 -30.24 8.58 -8.73
CA ARG A 166 -31.17 8.72 -7.60
C ARG A 166 -30.46 9.28 -6.37
N VAL A 167 -29.22 8.84 -6.11
CA VAL A 167 -28.37 9.36 -5.02
C VAL A 167 -28.10 10.85 -5.21
N ILE A 168 -27.74 11.26 -6.42
CA ILE A 168 -27.47 12.70 -6.73
C ILE A 168 -28.74 13.53 -6.52
N ASP A 169 -29.90 13.04 -6.99
CA ASP A 169 -31.17 13.74 -6.86
C ASP A 169 -31.59 13.84 -5.38
N ALA A 170 -31.37 12.81 -4.56
CA ALA A 170 -31.64 12.80 -3.11
C ALA A 170 -30.75 13.78 -2.33
N LEU A 171 -29.52 13.98 -2.78
CA LEU A 171 -28.56 14.90 -2.10
C LEU A 171 -28.75 16.38 -2.46
N ARG A 172 -29.63 16.74 -3.38
CA ARG A 172 -29.83 18.15 -3.74
C ARG A 172 -30.46 18.97 -2.60
N PRO A 173 -30.06 20.23 -2.41
CA PRO A 173 -29.11 21.01 -3.24
C PRO A 173 -27.61 20.85 -2.85
N ALA A 174 -27.27 20.08 -1.82
CA ALA A 174 -25.91 19.98 -1.25
C ALA A 174 -25.14 18.74 -1.73
N VAL A 175 -25.13 18.47 -3.04
CA VAL A 175 -24.55 17.24 -3.62
C VAL A 175 -23.10 17.01 -3.22
N ALA A 176 -22.23 18.03 -3.27
CA ALA A 176 -20.82 17.89 -2.97
C ALA A 176 -20.58 17.44 -1.52
N ASP A 177 -21.24 18.07 -0.57
CA ASP A 177 -21.13 17.76 0.85
C ASP A 177 -21.75 16.38 1.17
N GLY A 178 -22.89 16.07 0.57
CA GLY A 178 -23.54 14.77 0.71
C GLY A 178 -22.66 13.63 0.18
N MET A 179 -22.05 13.78 -1.00
CA MET A 179 -21.12 12.79 -1.55
C MET A 179 -19.86 12.63 -0.68
N ALA A 180 -19.33 13.73 -0.15
CA ALA A 180 -18.19 13.67 0.78
C ALA A 180 -18.55 12.93 2.09
N ASN A 181 -19.76 13.13 2.60
CA ASN A 181 -20.27 12.40 3.78
C ASN A 181 -20.43 10.90 3.49
N LEU A 182 -21.03 10.54 2.36
CA LEU A 182 -21.16 9.13 1.95
C LEU A 182 -19.79 8.46 1.83
N LEU A 183 -18.82 9.12 1.18
CA LEU A 183 -17.45 8.62 1.07
C LEU A 183 -16.83 8.39 2.45
N PHE A 184 -16.93 9.38 3.35
CA PHE A 184 -16.40 9.26 4.71
C PHE A 184 -17.01 8.09 5.47
N ARG A 185 -18.31 7.87 5.37
CA ARG A 185 -19.03 6.76 6.03
C ARG A 185 -18.60 5.41 5.49
N VAL A 186 -18.42 5.29 4.16
CA VAL A 186 -17.90 4.05 3.54
C VAL A 186 -16.46 3.79 3.98
N GLN A 187 -15.59 4.79 3.92
CA GLN A 187 -14.19 4.67 4.35
C GLN A 187 -14.04 4.33 5.83
N ASN A 188 -14.99 4.68 6.67
CA ASN A 188 -15.02 4.30 8.09
C ASN A 188 -15.69 2.94 8.34
N GLY A 189 -16.26 2.31 7.32
CA GLY A 189 -16.95 1.02 7.43
C GLY A 189 -18.33 1.09 8.09
N THR A 190 -18.93 2.29 8.20
CA THR A 190 -20.28 2.50 8.75
C THR A 190 -21.35 2.47 7.66
N LEU A 191 -20.95 2.40 6.39
CA LEU A 191 -21.81 2.32 5.23
C LEU A 191 -21.16 1.40 4.19
N LYS A 192 -21.94 0.58 3.51
CA LYS A 192 -21.48 -0.24 2.40
C LYS A 192 -21.39 0.59 1.12
N ASN A 193 -20.40 0.30 0.27
CA ASN A 193 -20.28 0.90 -1.06
C ASN A 193 -21.17 0.14 -2.08
N GLU A 194 -22.47 0.14 -1.84
CA GLU A 194 -23.50 -0.52 -2.63
C GLU A 194 -24.59 0.51 -2.96
N GLU A 195 -25.16 0.44 -4.17
CA GLU A 195 -26.08 1.44 -4.71
C GLU A 195 -27.26 1.74 -3.79
N GLU A 196 -27.97 0.70 -3.34
CA GLU A 196 -29.15 0.85 -2.47
C GLU A 196 -28.77 1.38 -1.07
N ALA A 197 -27.63 0.93 -0.51
CA ALA A 197 -27.16 1.43 0.78
C ALA A 197 -26.79 2.92 0.73
N LEU A 198 -26.19 3.37 -0.39
CA LEU A 198 -25.86 4.79 -0.60
C LEU A 198 -27.12 5.62 -0.82
N LEU A 199 -28.13 5.08 -1.52
CA LEU A 199 -29.41 5.76 -1.72
C LEU A 199 -30.15 5.94 -0.40
N ASP A 200 -30.30 4.88 0.39
CA ASP A 200 -30.93 4.95 1.73
C ASP A 200 -30.24 5.96 2.65
N ALA A 201 -28.91 6.04 2.55
CA ALA A 201 -28.13 6.98 3.34
C ALA A 201 -28.22 8.43 2.86
N ALA A 202 -28.54 8.65 1.59
CA ALA A 202 -28.71 9.98 1.00
C ALA A 202 -30.11 10.59 1.25
N VAL A 203 -31.11 9.73 1.47
CA VAL A 203 -32.51 10.15 1.73
C VAL A 203 -32.75 10.53 3.19
N ARG A 204 -31.92 10.01 4.13
CA ARG A 204 -31.99 10.28 5.59
C ARG A 204 -31.27 11.56 5.96
#